data_aaccab9e067f7cd4491d3488490a2748
#
_entry.id   aaccab9e067f7cd4491d3488490a2748
#
_cell.length_a   1.000
_cell.length_b   1.000
_cell.length_c   1.000
_cell.angle_alpha   90.00
_cell.angle_beta   90.00
_cell.angle_gamma   90.00
#
_symmetry.space_group_name_H-M   'P 1'
#
loop_
_entity.id
_entity.type
_entity.pdbx_description
1 polymer ?
#
loop_
_entity_poly.entity_id
_entity_poly.type
_entity_poly.pdbx_seq_one_letter_code
_entity_poly.pdbx_strand_id
1 'polypeptide(L)'
;KALKEGVEVRGASETDIEQSLSRLAGVNERSTGEDVAPLRKELQQCMQNYFGVFRTGEYMQKGIQQLADLRERIAKVKIADKSQAFNTARIEALELQNLLEVAEATAVAAEARKESRGAHAREDFEERDDQNWLCHSLYFPGEKRVAKRDVNFAPKTVPAFEPKVRTY
;
A
#
# COMPACT_ATOMS: atom_id res chain seq x y z
N LYS A 1 -8.09 -6.48 -23.63
CA LYS A 1 -6.94 -6.54 -24.55
C LYS A 1 -6.31 -7.92 -24.52
N ALA A 2 -5.89 -8.45 -23.35
CA ALA A 2 -5.25 -9.76 -23.23
C ALA A 2 -6.09 -10.92 -23.84
N LEU A 3 -7.39 -10.98 -23.57
CA LEU A 3 -8.27 -11.99 -24.15
C LEU A 3 -8.37 -11.92 -25.67
N LYS A 4 -8.26 -10.72 -26.26
CA LYS A 4 -8.24 -10.54 -27.73
C LYS A 4 -6.91 -10.93 -28.36
N GLU A 5 -5.83 -10.93 -27.59
CA GLU A 5 -4.47 -11.28 -28.04
C GLU A 5 -4.15 -12.77 -27.81
N GLY A 6 -5.14 -13.58 -27.39
CA GLY A 6 -4.96 -15.01 -27.21
C GLY A 6 -4.02 -15.38 -26.05
N VAL A 7 -3.89 -14.51 -25.06
CA VAL A 7 -3.09 -14.80 -23.86
C VAL A 7 -3.78 -15.94 -23.08
N GLU A 8 -3.09 -17.05 -22.95
CA GLU A 8 -3.57 -18.16 -22.12
C GLU A 8 -3.67 -17.76 -20.65
N VAL A 9 -4.78 -18.11 -20.01
CA VAL A 9 -4.94 -17.98 -18.57
C VAL A 9 -4.05 -19.02 -17.91
N ARG A 10 -2.99 -18.58 -17.24
CA ARG A 10 -2.14 -19.48 -16.45
C ARG A 10 -2.90 -19.95 -15.23
N GLY A 11 -2.85 -21.26 -14.97
CA GLY A 11 -3.24 -21.80 -13.66
C GLY A 11 -2.33 -21.23 -12.55
N ALA A 12 -2.84 -21.22 -11.32
CA ALA A 12 -2.01 -20.88 -10.17
C ALA A 12 -0.90 -21.93 -10.01
N SER A 13 0.32 -21.49 -9.67
CA SER A 13 1.39 -22.43 -9.35
C SER A 13 1.14 -23.08 -7.98
N GLU A 14 1.67 -24.28 -7.77
CA GLU A 14 1.59 -24.93 -6.45
C GLU A 14 2.17 -24.04 -5.35
N THR A 15 3.27 -23.36 -5.63
CA THR A 15 3.89 -22.40 -4.71
C THR A 15 2.95 -21.25 -4.33
N ASP A 16 2.21 -20.67 -5.28
CA ASP A 16 1.26 -19.59 -4.99
C ASP A 16 0.11 -20.08 -4.13
N ILE A 17 -0.37 -21.32 -4.39
CA ILE A 17 -1.41 -21.97 -3.60
C ILE A 17 -0.91 -22.21 -2.16
N GLU A 18 0.27 -22.80 -2.01
CA GLU A 18 0.87 -23.08 -0.71
C GLU A 18 1.11 -21.80 0.10
N GLN A 19 1.61 -20.73 -0.50
CA GLN A 19 1.79 -19.43 0.16
C GLN A 19 0.45 -18.86 0.66
N SER A 20 -0.59 -18.95 -0.16
CA SER A 20 -1.93 -18.46 0.21
C SER A 20 -2.52 -19.26 1.37
N LEU A 21 -2.40 -20.60 1.34
CA LEU A 21 -2.86 -21.48 2.41
C LEU A 21 -2.06 -21.29 3.70
N SER A 22 -0.73 -21.13 3.60
CA SER A 22 0.14 -20.86 4.75
C SER A 22 -0.18 -19.54 5.44
N ARG A 23 -0.55 -18.52 4.69
CA ARG A 23 -1.00 -17.23 5.24
C ARG A 23 -2.26 -17.41 6.09
N LEU A 24 -3.25 -18.16 5.62
CA LEU A 24 -4.49 -18.47 6.36
C LEU A 24 -4.20 -19.33 7.58
N ALA A 25 -3.43 -20.40 7.44
CA ALA A 25 -3.06 -21.30 8.52
C ALA A 25 -2.31 -20.53 9.63
N GLY A 26 -1.37 -19.68 9.25
CA GLY A 26 -0.59 -18.89 10.19
C GLY A 26 -1.44 -17.98 11.09
N VAL A 27 -2.53 -17.41 10.61
CA VAL A 27 -3.48 -16.63 11.44
C VAL A 27 -4.27 -17.55 12.39
N ASN A 28 -4.68 -18.72 11.91
CA ASN A 28 -5.52 -19.64 12.70
C ASN A 28 -4.75 -20.36 13.80
N GLU A 29 -3.50 -20.75 13.55
CA GLU A 29 -2.72 -21.62 14.43
C GLU A 29 -2.04 -20.86 15.57
N ARG A 30 -1.75 -19.57 15.40
CA ARG A 30 -1.05 -18.80 16.41
C ARG A 30 -1.87 -18.66 17.69
N SER A 31 -1.25 -19.05 18.81
CA SER A 31 -1.77 -18.88 20.17
C SER A 31 -1.13 -17.70 20.92
N THR A 32 0.01 -17.23 20.44
CA THR A 32 0.78 -16.12 21.02
C THR A 32 0.95 -14.98 20.00
N GLY A 33 1.12 -13.78 20.49
CA GLY A 33 1.25 -12.56 19.66
C GLY A 33 0.34 -11.45 20.17
N GLU A 34 0.30 -10.36 19.42
CA GLU A 34 -0.54 -9.21 19.76
C GLU A 34 -1.96 -9.35 19.17
N ASP A 35 -2.89 -8.64 19.75
CA ASP A 35 -4.27 -8.57 19.25
C ASP A 35 -4.35 -7.60 18.05
N VAL A 36 -5.31 -7.83 17.15
CA VAL A 36 -5.50 -7.06 15.92
C VAL A 36 -5.84 -5.59 16.17
N ALA A 37 -6.73 -5.31 17.13
CA ALA A 37 -7.27 -3.97 17.33
C ALA A 37 -6.22 -2.91 17.77
N PRO A 38 -5.30 -3.18 18.71
CA PRO A 38 -4.22 -2.25 19.04
C PRO A 38 -3.32 -1.96 17.85
N LEU A 39 -2.90 -2.98 17.10
CA LEU A 39 -2.02 -2.82 15.94
C LEU A 39 -2.69 -2.03 14.81
N ARG A 40 -3.99 -2.25 14.57
CA ARG A 40 -4.77 -1.43 13.63
C ARG A 40 -4.77 0.03 14.02
N LYS A 41 -4.97 0.32 15.31
CA LYS A 41 -4.94 1.69 15.82
C LYS A 41 -3.57 2.34 15.65
N GLU A 42 -2.49 1.61 15.95
CA GLU A 42 -1.12 2.09 15.74
C GLU A 42 -0.83 2.38 14.27
N LEU A 43 -1.26 1.51 13.36
CA LEU A 43 -1.13 1.70 11.91
C LEU A 43 -1.87 2.97 11.46
N GLN A 44 -3.10 3.16 11.91
CA GLN A 44 -3.89 4.35 11.60
C GLN A 44 -3.22 5.63 12.12
N GLN A 45 -2.69 5.60 13.36
CA GLN A 45 -1.98 6.73 13.94
C GLN A 45 -0.67 7.03 13.20
N CYS A 46 0.09 6.01 12.82
CA CYS A 46 1.29 6.16 12.01
C CYS A 46 0.98 6.88 10.70
N MET A 47 -0.04 6.42 9.97
CA MET A 47 -0.44 7.05 8.72
C MET A 47 -0.94 8.49 8.92
N GLN A 48 -1.72 8.76 9.97
CA GLN A 48 -2.19 10.10 10.29
C GLN A 48 -1.04 11.05 10.65
N ASN A 49 -0.09 10.60 11.45
CA ASN A 49 0.99 11.45 11.96
C ASN A 49 2.05 11.76 10.90
N TYR A 50 2.39 10.79 10.05
CA TYR A 50 3.52 10.91 9.13
C TYR A 50 3.14 11.07 7.66
N PHE A 51 1.90 10.72 7.29
CA PHE A 51 1.42 10.75 5.91
C PHE A 51 0.08 11.51 5.77
N GLY A 52 -0.22 12.37 6.73
CA GLY A 52 -1.39 13.25 6.71
C GLY A 52 -1.35 14.29 5.59
N VAL A 53 -1.96 15.46 5.82
CA VAL A 53 -2.10 16.50 4.78
C VAL A 53 -0.77 17.15 4.46
N PHE A 54 0.00 17.57 5.49
CA PHE A 54 1.30 18.21 5.33
C PHE A 54 2.42 17.21 5.58
N ARG A 55 3.39 17.15 4.65
CA ARG A 55 4.40 16.11 4.61
C ARG A 55 5.80 16.69 4.43
N THR A 56 6.76 16.13 5.15
CA THR A 56 8.19 16.36 4.90
C THR A 56 8.90 15.03 4.73
N GLY A 57 10.04 15.02 4.02
CA GLY A 57 10.84 13.80 3.86
C GLY A 57 11.24 13.20 5.19
N GLU A 58 11.66 14.01 6.16
CA GLU A 58 12.06 13.56 7.48
C GLU A 58 10.92 12.83 8.22
N TYR A 59 9.71 13.42 8.24
CA TYR A 59 8.55 12.78 8.88
C TYR A 59 8.16 11.49 8.19
N MET A 60 8.12 11.48 6.86
CA MET A 60 7.75 10.29 6.13
C MET A 60 8.76 9.14 6.31
N GLN A 61 10.06 9.43 6.41
CA GLN A 61 11.08 8.41 6.72
C GLN A 61 10.89 7.79 8.10
N LYS A 62 10.55 8.59 9.12
CA LYS A 62 10.17 8.08 10.45
C LYS A 62 8.94 7.19 10.39
N GLY A 63 7.94 7.59 9.61
CA GLY A 63 6.74 6.79 9.40
C GLY A 63 7.04 5.45 8.69
N ILE A 64 7.88 5.45 7.66
CA ILE A 64 8.31 4.22 6.96
C ILE A 64 9.01 3.27 7.93
N GLN A 65 9.87 3.78 8.82
CA GLN A 65 10.51 2.95 9.83
C GLN A 65 9.49 2.33 10.79
N GLN A 66 8.52 3.13 11.27
CA GLN A 66 7.46 2.62 12.14
C GLN A 66 6.57 1.58 11.44
N LEU A 67 6.29 1.74 10.13
CA LEU A 67 5.57 0.74 9.34
C LEU A 67 6.38 -0.57 9.23
N ALA A 68 7.70 -0.51 9.13
CA ALA A 68 8.55 -1.70 9.11
C ALA A 68 8.48 -2.46 10.44
N ASP A 69 8.51 -1.77 11.58
CA ASP A 69 8.35 -2.37 12.90
C ASP A 69 6.94 -2.99 13.07
N LEU A 70 5.91 -2.27 12.61
CA LEU A 70 4.53 -2.78 12.60
C LEU A 70 4.38 -4.03 11.74
N ARG A 71 5.09 -4.13 10.61
CA ARG A 71 5.06 -5.31 9.72
C ARG A 71 5.48 -6.58 10.46
N GLU A 72 6.55 -6.51 11.24
CA GLU A 72 7.04 -7.66 12.01
C GLU A 72 6.04 -8.12 13.08
N ARG A 73 5.36 -7.17 13.71
CA ARG A 73 4.35 -7.43 14.75
C ARG A 73 3.04 -7.94 14.14
N ILE A 74 2.55 -7.31 13.07
CA ILE A 74 1.34 -7.70 12.35
C ILE A 74 1.49 -9.09 11.73
N ALA A 75 2.68 -9.47 11.26
CA ALA A 75 2.94 -10.82 10.79
C ALA A 75 2.71 -11.90 11.87
N LYS A 76 2.74 -11.53 13.14
CA LYS A 76 2.61 -12.42 14.30
C LYS A 76 1.32 -12.23 15.09
N VAL A 77 0.30 -11.57 14.53
CA VAL A 77 -0.99 -11.40 15.21
C VAL A 77 -1.63 -12.73 15.59
N LYS A 78 -2.31 -12.74 16.72
CA LYS A 78 -3.14 -13.86 17.16
C LYS A 78 -4.61 -13.51 17.06
N ILE A 79 -5.44 -14.51 16.97
CA ILE A 79 -6.89 -14.44 17.12
C ILE A 79 -7.36 -15.42 18.19
N ALA A 80 -8.33 -15.03 18.99
CA ALA A 80 -8.91 -15.90 20.02
C ALA A 80 -9.91 -16.90 19.43
N ASP A 81 -10.75 -16.43 18.52
CA ASP A 81 -11.73 -17.27 17.83
C ASP A 81 -11.06 -18.17 16.79
N LYS A 82 -11.20 -19.48 16.95
CA LYS A 82 -10.65 -20.52 16.04
C LYS A 82 -11.75 -21.23 15.24
N SER A 83 -12.98 -20.73 15.29
CA SER A 83 -14.09 -21.30 14.53
C SER A 83 -13.82 -21.29 13.02
N GLN A 84 -14.36 -22.28 12.30
CA GLN A 84 -14.18 -22.41 10.86
C GLN A 84 -15.17 -21.56 10.06
N ALA A 85 -16.34 -21.27 10.62
CA ALA A 85 -17.40 -20.52 9.97
C ALA A 85 -17.65 -19.18 10.70
N PHE A 86 -18.00 -18.13 9.94
CA PHE A 86 -18.33 -16.79 10.44
C PHE A 86 -17.28 -16.17 11.37
N ASN A 87 -16.01 -16.48 11.16
CA ASN A 87 -14.90 -15.99 11.99
C ASN A 87 -14.48 -14.58 11.55
N THR A 88 -15.10 -13.58 12.14
CA THR A 88 -14.78 -12.15 11.88
C THR A 88 -13.37 -11.78 12.36
N ALA A 89 -12.89 -12.37 13.45
CA ALA A 89 -11.54 -12.11 13.96
C ALA A 89 -10.46 -12.54 12.94
N ARG A 90 -10.67 -13.63 12.21
CA ARG A 90 -9.80 -14.06 11.11
C ARG A 90 -9.80 -13.05 9.98
N ILE A 91 -10.99 -12.60 9.57
CA ILE A 91 -11.10 -11.59 8.50
C ILE A 91 -10.41 -10.31 8.90
N GLU A 92 -10.61 -9.81 10.11
CA GLU A 92 -9.95 -8.60 10.61
C GLU A 92 -8.42 -8.72 10.66
N ALA A 93 -7.89 -9.89 10.99
CA ALA A 93 -6.45 -10.14 10.97
C ALA A 93 -5.88 -10.10 9.54
N LEU A 94 -6.59 -10.70 8.58
CA LEU A 94 -6.20 -10.66 7.16
C LEU A 94 -6.33 -9.26 6.55
N GLU A 95 -7.38 -8.53 6.91
CA GLU A 95 -7.57 -7.12 6.52
C GLU A 95 -6.44 -6.24 7.06
N LEU A 96 -6.00 -6.44 8.31
CA LEU A 96 -4.89 -5.68 8.88
C LEU A 96 -3.59 -5.89 8.09
N GLN A 97 -3.32 -7.12 7.64
CA GLN A 97 -2.18 -7.40 6.77
C GLN A 97 -2.30 -6.66 5.43
N ASN A 98 -3.48 -6.67 4.80
CA ASN A 98 -3.73 -5.96 3.55
C ASN A 98 -3.62 -4.43 3.72
N LEU A 99 -4.15 -3.90 4.83
CA LEU A 99 -4.05 -2.47 5.15
C LEU A 99 -2.59 -2.03 5.29
N LEU A 100 -1.75 -2.86 5.93
CA LEU A 100 -0.32 -2.57 6.05
C LEU A 100 0.37 -2.49 4.69
N GLU A 101 0.08 -3.41 3.78
CA GLU A 101 0.68 -3.40 2.44
C GLU A 101 0.30 -2.15 1.64
N VAL A 102 -0.96 -1.73 1.72
CA VAL A 102 -1.42 -0.49 1.09
C VAL A 102 -0.80 0.74 1.75
N ALA A 103 -0.67 0.73 3.07
CA ALA A 103 -0.02 1.80 3.83
C ALA A 103 1.46 1.95 3.44
N GLU A 104 2.21 0.85 3.34
CA GLU A 104 3.61 0.88 2.88
C GLU A 104 3.74 1.38 1.45
N ALA A 105 2.89 0.89 0.53
CA ALA A 105 2.90 1.35 -0.85
C ALA A 105 2.66 2.87 -0.94
N THR A 106 1.71 3.36 -0.14
CA THR A 106 1.39 4.78 -0.05
C THR A 106 2.57 5.58 0.54
N ALA A 107 3.14 5.11 1.63
CA ALA A 107 4.23 5.77 2.34
C ALA A 107 5.49 5.89 1.49
N VAL A 108 5.93 4.79 0.89
CA VAL A 108 7.15 4.73 0.08
C VAL A 108 6.97 5.53 -1.22
N ALA A 109 5.79 5.44 -1.86
CA ALA A 109 5.52 6.23 -3.07
C ALA A 109 5.42 7.73 -2.77
N ALA A 110 4.86 8.12 -1.61
CA ALA A 110 4.76 9.52 -1.19
C ALA A 110 6.14 10.10 -0.85
N GLU A 111 6.96 9.36 -0.13
CA GLU A 111 8.33 9.81 0.22
C GLU A 111 9.20 9.99 -1.03
N ALA A 112 9.14 9.03 -1.97
CA ALA A 112 9.90 9.07 -3.21
C ALA A 112 9.50 10.25 -4.12
N ARG A 113 8.24 10.72 -4.06
CA ARG A 113 7.73 11.81 -4.91
C ARG A 113 8.11 13.18 -4.33
N LYS A 114 9.11 13.82 -4.93
CA LYS A 114 9.66 15.10 -4.50
C LYS A 114 9.04 16.29 -5.24
N GLU A 115 7.75 16.46 -5.05
CA GLU A 115 6.94 17.57 -5.57
C GLU A 115 5.65 17.68 -4.76
N SER A 116 4.89 18.73 -4.96
CA SER A 116 3.50 18.87 -4.51
C SER A 116 2.55 18.77 -5.69
N ARG A 117 1.58 17.81 -5.63
CA ARG A 117 0.61 17.58 -6.71
C ARG A 117 -0.71 17.04 -6.17
N GLY A 118 -1.81 17.71 -6.43
CA GLY A 118 -3.13 17.32 -5.96
C GLY A 118 -3.18 17.26 -4.43
N ALA A 119 -3.57 16.13 -3.85
CA ALA A 119 -3.61 15.96 -2.40
C ALA A 119 -2.22 15.64 -1.79
N HIS A 120 -1.18 15.45 -2.60
CA HIS A 120 0.18 15.25 -2.13
C HIS A 120 0.84 16.60 -1.91
N ALA A 121 0.82 17.11 -0.67
CA ALA A 121 1.44 18.38 -0.29
C ALA A 121 2.74 18.12 0.49
N ARG A 122 3.86 18.58 -0.06
CA ARG A 122 5.22 18.49 0.50
C ARG A 122 5.67 19.88 0.94
N GLU A 123 5.89 20.08 2.24
CA GLU A 123 6.43 21.35 2.75
C GLU A 123 7.89 21.57 2.37
N ASP A 124 8.61 20.48 2.06
CA ASP A 124 10.01 20.52 1.58
C ASP A 124 10.13 20.53 0.05
N PHE A 125 9.04 20.38 -0.69
CA PHE A 125 8.92 20.48 -2.14
C PHE A 125 7.56 21.05 -2.54
N GLU A 126 7.35 22.33 -2.31
CA GLU A 126 6.04 23.00 -2.43
C GLU A 126 5.52 23.04 -3.87
N GLU A 127 6.43 23.12 -4.84
CA GLU A 127 6.08 23.28 -6.25
C GLU A 127 5.76 21.95 -6.95
N ARG A 128 4.91 22.01 -7.98
CA ARG A 128 4.65 20.91 -8.90
C ARG A 128 5.82 20.81 -9.90
N ASP A 129 6.33 19.63 -10.09
CA ASP A 129 7.42 19.34 -11.00
C ASP A 129 6.97 18.45 -12.17
N ASP A 130 6.47 19.08 -13.24
CA ASP A 130 6.04 18.36 -14.42
C ASP A 130 7.20 17.76 -15.25
N GLN A 131 8.42 18.28 -15.09
CA GLN A 131 9.57 17.76 -15.78
C GLN A 131 9.98 16.36 -15.27
N ASN A 132 9.95 16.17 -13.96
CA ASN A 132 10.43 14.93 -13.36
C ASN A 132 9.29 14.03 -12.87
N TRP A 133 8.11 14.57 -12.57
CA TRP A 133 7.04 13.87 -11.88
C TRP A 133 5.70 13.82 -12.60
N LEU A 134 5.59 14.25 -13.87
CA LEU A 134 4.39 14.02 -14.67
C LEU A 134 4.27 12.54 -15.07
N CYS A 135 4.21 11.67 -14.07
CA CYS A 135 4.20 10.23 -14.22
C CYS A 135 3.43 9.56 -13.08
N HIS A 136 3.06 8.29 -13.27
CA HIS A 136 2.58 7.42 -12.21
C HIS A 136 3.75 6.87 -11.40
N SER A 137 3.62 6.80 -10.08
CA SER A 137 4.52 6.03 -9.22
C SER A 137 4.02 4.58 -9.14
N LEU A 138 4.91 3.62 -9.39
CA LEU A 138 4.65 2.19 -9.30
C LEU A 138 5.48 1.62 -8.16
N TYR A 139 4.84 1.08 -7.13
CA TYR A 139 5.52 0.42 -6.03
C TYR A 139 5.61 -1.09 -6.25
N PHE A 140 6.79 -1.65 -6.04
CA PHE A 140 7.09 -3.08 -6.14
C PHE A 140 7.44 -3.60 -4.74
N PRO A 141 6.49 -4.24 -4.03
CA PRO A 141 6.67 -4.58 -2.61
C PRO A 141 7.82 -5.57 -2.35
N GLY A 142 8.02 -6.54 -3.23
CA GLY A 142 9.11 -7.52 -3.09
C GLY A 142 10.51 -6.90 -3.14
N GLU A 143 10.68 -5.84 -3.92
CA GLU A 143 11.94 -5.11 -4.08
C GLU A 143 11.98 -3.82 -3.24
N LYS A 144 10.89 -3.44 -2.61
CA LYS A 144 10.67 -2.13 -1.96
C LYS A 144 11.08 -0.95 -2.85
N ARG A 145 10.84 -1.07 -4.16
CA ARG A 145 11.26 -0.14 -5.19
C ARG A 145 10.09 0.64 -5.74
N VAL A 146 10.32 1.92 -6.02
CA VAL A 146 9.42 2.77 -6.79
C VAL A 146 9.97 2.96 -8.19
N ALA A 147 9.14 2.72 -9.20
CA ALA A 147 9.42 3.06 -10.59
C ALA A 147 8.43 4.10 -11.10
N LYS A 148 8.74 4.69 -12.25
CA LYS A 148 7.90 5.67 -12.92
C LYS A 148 7.29 5.05 -14.20
N ARG A 149 6.07 5.43 -14.50
CA ARG A 149 5.39 5.11 -15.75
C ARG A 149 4.72 6.37 -16.28
N ASP A 150 4.93 6.66 -17.55
CA ASP A 150 4.39 7.84 -18.19
C ASP A 150 2.87 7.88 -18.15
N VAL A 151 2.32 9.10 -18.02
CA VAL A 151 0.88 9.33 -18.13
C VAL A 151 0.47 9.24 -19.60
N ASN A 152 -0.61 8.53 -19.88
CA ASN A 152 -1.17 8.47 -21.24
C ASN A 152 -2.09 9.67 -21.51
N PHE A 153 -1.60 10.65 -22.26
CA PHE A 153 -2.38 11.82 -22.70
C PHE A 153 -3.11 11.60 -24.03
N ALA A 154 -3.03 10.43 -24.63
CA ALA A 154 -3.74 10.09 -25.87
C ALA A 154 -4.68 8.88 -25.65
N PRO A 155 -5.72 9.00 -24.78
CA PRO A 155 -6.67 7.93 -24.57
C PRO A 155 -7.50 7.71 -25.85
N LYS A 156 -7.88 6.44 -26.12
CA LYS A 156 -8.59 6.08 -27.37
C LYS A 156 -10.10 6.36 -27.30
N THR A 157 -10.69 6.41 -26.14
CA THR A 157 -12.15 6.37 -25.94
C THR A 157 -12.74 7.56 -25.19
N VAL A 158 -11.89 8.41 -24.61
CA VAL A 158 -12.30 9.61 -23.86
C VAL A 158 -11.43 10.79 -24.26
N PRO A 159 -11.91 12.06 -24.17
CA PRO A 159 -11.08 13.22 -24.43
C PRO A 159 -9.94 13.32 -23.40
N ALA A 160 -8.77 13.74 -23.84
CA ALA A 160 -7.68 14.09 -22.95
C ALA A 160 -7.88 15.51 -22.38
N PHE A 161 -7.36 15.73 -21.17
CA PHE A 161 -7.32 17.03 -20.53
C PHE A 161 -5.89 17.43 -20.26
N GLU A 162 -5.57 18.69 -20.60
CA GLU A 162 -4.27 19.26 -20.27
C GLU A 162 -4.09 19.42 -18.74
N PRO A 163 -2.88 19.21 -18.24
CA PRO A 163 -2.57 19.47 -16.84
C PRO A 163 -2.84 20.95 -16.50
N LYS A 164 -3.63 21.20 -15.47
CA LYS A 164 -3.93 22.54 -14.99
C LYS A 164 -3.36 22.77 -13.60
N VAL A 165 -2.99 24.01 -13.32
CA VAL A 165 -2.69 24.44 -11.94
C VAL A 165 -3.98 24.35 -11.13
N ARG A 166 -3.91 23.81 -9.93
CA ARG A 166 -5.05 23.75 -9.02
C ARG A 166 -5.34 25.15 -8.50
N THR A 167 -6.54 25.67 -8.77
CA THR A 167 -7.06 26.90 -8.15
C THR A 167 -8.08 26.49 -7.09
N TYR A 168 -8.00 27.13 -5.92
CA TYR A 168 -8.95 26.96 -4.83
C TYR A 168 -10.03 28.03 -4.91
#